data_dce08c5a7e0752554740c854a90b4aa4
#
_entry.id   dce08c5a7e0752554740c854a90b4aa4
#
_cell.length_a   1.000
_cell.length_b   1.000
_cell.length_c   1.000
_cell.angle_alpha   90.00
_cell.angle_beta   90.00
_cell.angle_gamma   90.00
#
_symmetry.space_group_name_H-M   'P 1'
#
loop_
_entity.id
_entity.type
_entity.pdbx_description
1 polymer ?
#
loop_
_entity_poly.entity_id
_entity_poly.type
_entity_poly.pdbx_seq_one_letter_code
_entity_poly.pdbx_strand_id
1 'polypeptide(L)'
;MKKIILKVYQKLKRYYYFKKNYIKVPWDSKISSDTTIGRYTRINATSHIQTCSIGSFCAIGGRLIVRSSDHFTSYLNMQDNFQSIVLKSKVKVAGKIKGKVTIGHGVWIGDSVIILGGVSVGNGAVIGAGSVVTKSILPYSIAVGNPARTIKYRFNQEIIDLIEKSKWWEWDIKKIKQNKFIFDENLENITVDEFKSLLNKIK
;
A
#
# COMPACT_ATOMS: atom_id res chain seq x y z
N MET A 1 -8.87 -29.98 -13.90
CA MET A 1 -7.90 -30.44 -12.90
C MET A 1 -6.65 -29.56 -12.83
N LYS A 2 -5.83 -29.40 -13.89
CA LYS A 2 -4.58 -28.60 -13.89
C LYS A 2 -4.73 -27.15 -13.35
N LYS A 3 -5.80 -26.41 -13.70
CA LYS A 3 -6.06 -25.03 -13.22
C LYS A 3 -6.33 -24.95 -11.71
N ILE A 4 -6.95 -25.98 -11.11
CA ILE A 4 -7.25 -26.05 -9.68
C ILE A 4 -5.96 -26.31 -8.91
N ILE A 5 -5.16 -27.28 -9.37
CA ILE A 5 -3.86 -27.61 -8.77
C ILE A 5 -2.94 -26.40 -8.78
N LEU A 6 -2.87 -25.67 -9.89
CA LEU A 6 -2.07 -24.44 -10.00
C LEU A 6 -2.52 -23.35 -9.01
N LYS A 7 -3.85 -23.17 -8.84
CA LYS A 7 -4.39 -22.19 -7.85
C LYS A 7 -4.05 -22.58 -6.42
N VAL A 8 -4.14 -23.86 -6.08
CA VAL A 8 -3.78 -24.38 -4.75
C VAL A 8 -2.29 -24.17 -4.49
N TYR A 9 -1.44 -24.53 -5.45
CA TYR A 9 0.01 -24.32 -5.37
C TYR A 9 0.36 -22.84 -5.14
N GLN A 10 -0.25 -21.92 -5.89
CA GLN A 10 -0.02 -20.49 -5.74
C GLN A 10 -0.45 -19.97 -4.35
N LYS A 11 -1.60 -20.46 -3.82
CA LYS A 11 -2.05 -20.14 -2.46
C LYS A 11 -1.06 -20.63 -1.39
N LEU A 12 -0.57 -21.85 -1.51
CA LEU A 12 0.42 -22.42 -0.59
C LEU A 12 1.74 -21.62 -0.64
N LYS A 13 2.25 -21.34 -1.84
CA LYS A 13 3.46 -20.53 -2.03
C LYS A 13 3.32 -19.15 -1.38
N ARG A 14 2.16 -18.48 -1.55
CA ARG A 14 1.87 -17.20 -0.91
C ARG A 14 1.81 -17.33 0.61
N TYR A 15 1.17 -18.36 1.14
CA TYR A 15 1.11 -18.63 2.58
C TYR A 15 2.50 -18.76 3.19
N TYR A 16 3.38 -19.59 2.59
CA TYR A 16 4.75 -19.76 3.06
C TYR A 16 5.55 -18.45 2.98
N TYR A 17 5.38 -17.70 1.90
CA TYR A 17 6.01 -16.39 1.76
C TYR A 17 5.56 -15.42 2.87
N PHE A 18 4.26 -15.35 3.14
CA PHE A 18 3.72 -14.48 4.19
C PHE A 18 4.24 -14.89 5.57
N LYS A 19 4.24 -16.17 5.89
CA LYS A 19 4.76 -16.69 7.16
C LYS A 19 6.24 -16.36 7.33
N LYS A 20 7.08 -16.63 6.32
CA LYS A 20 8.53 -16.35 6.33
C LYS A 20 8.83 -14.86 6.52
N ASN A 21 8.03 -13.98 5.97
CA ASN A 21 8.24 -12.53 5.99
C ASN A 21 7.41 -11.81 7.07
N TYR A 22 6.78 -12.54 7.99
CA TYR A 22 5.95 -11.97 9.06
C TYR A 22 4.83 -11.05 8.55
N ILE A 23 4.28 -11.36 7.38
CA ILE A 23 3.17 -10.62 6.77
C ILE A 23 1.86 -11.17 7.36
N LYS A 24 1.00 -10.27 7.85
CA LYS A 24 -0.31 -10.63 8.40
C LYS A 24 -1.41 -10.07 7.52
N VAL A 25 -2.21 -10.97 6.95
CA VAL A 25 -3.37 -10.62 6.11
C VAL A 25 -4.54 -11.54 6.50
N PRO A 26 -5.76 -11.01 6.71
CA PRO A 26 -6.94 -11.83 6.96
C PRO A 26 -7.17 -12.82 5.82
N TRP A 27 -7.53 -14.05 6.17
CA TRP A 27 -7.69 -15.18 5.24
C TRP A 27 -8.80 -14.96 4.20
N ASP A 28 -9.80 -14.16 4.55
CA ASP A 28 -10.98 -13.82 3.75
C ASP A 28 -10.75 -12.58 2.85
N SER A 29 -9.57 -11.96 2.91
CA SER A 29 -9.20 -10.87 2.02
C SER A 29 -9.06 -11.33 0.57
N LYS A 30 -9.63 -10.55 -0.36
CA LYS A 30 -9.51 -10.77 -1.80
C LYS A 30 -8.30 -10.01 -2.33
N ILE A 31 -7.19 -10.72 -2.52
CA ILE A 31 -5.93 -10.16 -3.01
C ILE A 31 -5.59 -10.76 -4.36
N SER A 32 -5.39 -9.92 -5.36
CA SER A 32 -4.97 -10.29 -6.70
C SER A 32 -3.63 -11.05 -6.69
N SER A 33 -3.45 -11.97 -7.63
CA SER A 33 -2.25 -12.83 -7.70
C SER A 33 -0.97 -12.06 -7.96
N ASP A 34 -1.05 -10.94 -8.63
CA ASP A 34 0.03 -10.02 -9.00
C ASP A 34 0.31 -8.94 -7.94
N THR A 35 -0.42 -8.95 -6.82
CA THR A 35 -0.16 -8.09 -5.68
C THR A 35 1.04 -8.60 -4.89
N THR A 36 1.99 -7.72 -4.60
CA THR A 36 3.15 -8.00 -3.74
C THR A 36 3.00 -7.26 -2.40
N ILE A 37 3.43 -7.90 -1.31
CA ILE A 37 3.39 -7.32 0.03
C ILE A 37 4.76 -7.53 0.69
N GLY A 38 5.35 -6.46 1.19
CA GLY A 38 6.64 -6.47 1.85
C GLY A 38 6.58 -7.02 3.29
N ARG A 39 7.76 -7.40 3.80
CA ARG A 39 7.93 -8.01 5.13
C ARG A 39 7.37 -7.13 6.25
N TYR A 40 6.89 -7.77 7.31
CA TYR A 40 6.33 -7.14 8.52
C TYR A 40 5.13 -6.21 8.26
N THR A 41 4.51 -6.27 7.08
CA THR A 41 3.28 -5.53 6.80
C THR A 41 2.09 -6.28 7.37
N ARG A 42 1.18 -5.52 8.01
CA ARG A 42 -0.05 -6.04 8.59
C ARG A 42 -1.27 -5.33 8.03
N ILE A 43 -2.28 -6.12 7.65
CA ILE A 43 -3.63 -5.70 7.29
C ILE A 43 -4.58 -6.26 8.35
N ASN A 44 -5.40 -5.40 8.98
CA ASN A 44 -6.13 -5.77 10.20
C ASN A 44 -7.44 -6.53 9.96
N ALA A 45 -8.16 -6.22 8.89
CA ALA A 45 -9.44 -6.90 8.58
C ALA A 45 -9.60 -7.08 7.07
N THR A 46 -10.62 -7.83 6.67
CA THR A 46 -10.94 -8.16 5.27
C THR A 46 -10.78 -6.97 4.35
N SER A 47 -10.01 -7.15 3.30
CA SER A 47 -9.69 -6.12 2.32
C SER A 47 -9.82 -6.64 0.89
N HIS A 48 -10.02 -5.73 -0.07
CA HIS A 48 -10.12 -6.07 -1.48
C HIS A 48 -9.04 -5.32 -2.27
N ILE A 49 -7.95 -6.01 -2.58
CA ILE A 49 -6.75 -5.41 -3.16
C ILE A 49 -6.50 -5.99 -4.55
N GLN A 50 -6.74 -5.18 -5.57
CA GLN A 50 -6.36 -5.46 -6.95
C GLN A 50 -4.89 -5.06 -7.15
N THR A 51 -4.32 -5.38 -8.30
CA THR A 51 -2.95 -5.12 -8.75
C THR A 51 -2.22 -4.01 -7.99
N CYS A 52 -1.44 -4.38 -6.97
CA CYS A 52 -0.81 -3.46 -6.04
C CYS A 52 0.59 -3.92 -5.63
N SER A 53 1.47 -2.96 -5.37
CA SER A 53 2.73 -3.21 -4.66
C SER A 53 2.66 -2.53 -3.31
N ILE A 54 2.78 -3.29 -2.24
CA ILE A 54 2.80 -2.77 -0.86
C ILE A 54 4.19 -3.00 -0.28
N GLY A 55 4.82 -1.95 0.22
CA GLY A 55 6.12 -2.00 0.85
C GLY A 55 6.15 -2.75 2.18
N SER A 56 7.28 -2.72 2.85
CA SER A 56 7.52 -3.37 4.14
C SER A 56 7.09 -2.48 5.31
N PHE A 57 6.79 -3.09 6.47
CA PHE A 57 6.49 -2.41 7.73
C PHE A 57 5.25 -1.50 7.68
N CYS A 58 4.30 -1.76 6.80
CA CYS A 58 3.07 -1.01 6.73
C CYS A 58 2.05 -1.47 7.78
N ALA A 59 1.36 -0.50 8.40
CA ALA A 59 0.22 -0.74 9.27
C ALA A 59 -1.07 -0.34 8.51
N ILE A 60 -1.86 -1.33 8.14
CA ILE A 60 -3.04 -1.12 7.30
C ILE A 60 -4.29 -1.54 8.07
N GLY A 61 -5.23 -0.64 8.18
CA GLY A 61 -6.56 -0.86 8.74
C GLY A 61 -7.35 -1.88 7.93
N GLY A 62 -8.57 -2.14 8.39
CA GLY A 62 -9.48 -3.05 7.70
C GLY A 62 -10.22 -2.38 6.55
N ARG A 63 -10.82 -3.22 5.70
CA ARG A 63 -11.66 -2.78 4.58
C ARG A 63 -10.92 -1.88 3.58
N LEU A 64 -9.60 -2.05 3.43
CA LEU A 64 -8.87 -1.39 2.34
C LEU A 64 -9.39 -1.88 0.99
N ILE A 65 -9.75 -0.94 0.12
CA ILE A 65 -10.14 -1.20 -1.26
C ILE A 65 -9.10 -0.57 -2.19
N VAL A 66 -8.40 -1.41 -2.96
CA VAL A 66 -7.51 -0.95 -4.03
C VAL A 66 -8.13 -1.34 -5.37
N ARG A 67 -8.34 -0.36 -6.23
CA ARG A 67 -8.86 -0.54 -7.59
C ARG A 67 -7.80 -0.20 -8.61
N SER A 68 -7.59 -1.08 -9.59
CA SER A 68 -6.63 -0.86 -10.69
C SER A 68 -7.30 -0.58 -12.03
N SER A 69 -8.61 -0.69 -12.10
CA SER A 69 -9.39 -0.52 -13.33
C SER A 69 -10.73 0.17 -13.10
N ASP A 70 -11.23 0.80 -14.15
CA ASP A 70 -12.49 1.50 -14.24
C ASP A 70 -13.32 1.02 -15.43
N HIS A 71 -14.51 1.61 -15.62
CA HIS A 71 -15.29 1.51 -16.82
C HIS A 71 -14.94 2.62 -17.82
N PHE A 72 -15.19 2.37 -19.11
CA PHE A 72 -15.14 3.40 -20.15
C PHE A 72 -16.43 4.22 -20.10
N THR A 73 -16.33 5.49 -19.72
CA THR A 73 -17.49 6.39 -19.55
C THR A 73 -18.01 7.01 -20.85
N SER A 74 -17.36 6.71 -21.99
CA SER A 74 -17.73 7.22 -23.32
C SER A 74 -18.80 6.39 -24.03
N TYR A 75 -19.23 5.27 -23.44
CA TYR A 75 -20.29 4.43 -24.02
C TYR A 75 -21.64 4.73 -23.38
N LEU A 76 -22.73 4.54 -24.18
CA LEU A 76 -24.09 4.72 -23.69
C LEU A 76 -24.41 3.82 -22.49
N ASN A 77 -23.91 2.59 -22.50
CA ASN A 77 -24.02 1.65 -21.39
C ASN A 77 -22.64 1.13 -21.01
N MET A 78 -22.32 1.11 -19.72
CA MET A 78 -21.00 0.77 -19.18
C MET A 78 -20.93 -0.63 -18.57
N GLN A 79 -21.92 -1.51 -18.83
CA GLN A 79 -21.98 -2.84 -18.26
C GLN A 79 -21.61 -3.91 -19.30
N ASP A 80 -20.51 -4.65 -19.06
CA ASP A 80 -20.06 -5.71 -19.97
C ASP A 80 -21.07 -6.83 -20.18
N ASN A 81 -21.86 -7.21 -19.16
CA ASN A 81 -22.89 -8.25 -19.32
C ASN A 81 -24.01 -7.81 -20.26
N PHE A 82 -24.41 -6.54 -20.22
CA PHE A 82 -25.37 -6.00 -21.18
C PHE A 82 -24.80 -6.10 -22.60
N GLN A 83 -23.56 -5.69 -22.81
CA GLN A 83 -22.93 -5.81 -24.13
C GLN A 83 -22.86 -7.26 -24.62
N SER A 84 -22.41 -8.17 -23.77
CA SER A 84 -22.16 -9.57 -24.19
C SER A 84 -23.44 -10.42 -24.23
N ILE A 85 -24.35 -10.29 -23.26
CA ILE A 85 -25.50 -11.16 -23.10
C ILE A 85 -26.68 -10.64 -23.91
N VAL A 86 -27.00 -9.34 -23.81
CA VAL A 86 -28.16 -8.74 -24.46
C VAL A 86 -27.86 -8.40 -25.92
N LEU A 87 -26.79 -7.64 -26.15
CA LEU A 87 -26.44 -7.16 -27.49
C LEU A 87 -25.59 -8.16 -28.29
N LYS A 88 -25.15 -9.27 -27.69
CA LYS A 88 -24.18 -10.23 -28.30
C LYS A 88 -22.91 -9.53 -28.84
N SER A 89 -22.58 -8.36 -28.31
CA SER A 89 -21.44 -7.56 -28.73
C SER A 89 -20.16 -8.07 -28.09
N LYS A 90 -19.03 -7.94 -28.80
CA LYS A 90 -17.66 -8.21 -28.29
C LYS A 90 -17.01 -6.97 -27.69
N VAL A 91 -17.66 -5.83 -27.73
CA VAL A 91 -17.13 -4.57 -27.17
C VAL A 91 -17.04 -4.69 -25.67
N LYS A 92 -15.85 -4.33 -25.14
CA LYS A 92 -15.59 -4.25 -23.70
C LYS A 92 -15.76 -2.81 -23.23
N VAL A 93 -16.63 -2.62 -22.26
CA VAL A 93 -16.94 -1.30 -21.68
C VAL A 93 -16.46 -1.18 -20.22
N ALA A 94 -15.97 -2.29 -19.65
CA ALA A 94 -15.29 -2.32 -18.36
C ALA A 94 -13.83 -2.76 -18.52
N GLY A 95 -13.04 -2.61 -17.44
CA GLY A 95 -11.64 -3.03 -17.42
C GLY A 95 -10.67 -2.01 -17.98
N LYS A 96 -11.06 -0.71 -18.08
CA LYS A 96 -10.13 0.38 -18.40
C LYS A 96 -9.02 0.44 -17.35
N ILE A 97 -7.83 -0.03 -17.71
CA ILE A 97 -6.69 -0.09 -16.80
C ILE A 97 -6.23 1.34 -16.47
N LYS A 98 -6.17 1.68 -15.20
CA LYS A 98 -5.65 2.96 -14.68
C LYS A 98 -4.20 2.88 -14.23
N GLY A 99 -3.68 1.68 -14.11
CA GLY A 99 -2.33 1.39 -13.66
C GLY A 99 -2.26 0.72 -12.29
N LYS A 100 -1.08 0.18 -11.99
CA LYS A 100 -0.78 -0.45 -10.70
C LYS A 100 -0.75 0.60 -9.61
N VAL A 101 -1.29 0.28 -8.44
CA VAL A 101 -1.13 1.08 -7.23
C VAL A 101 0.19 0.70 -6.56
N THR A 102 0.93 1.70 -6.09
CA THR A 102 2.16 1.49 -5.31
C THR A 102 1.99 2.13 -3.94
N ILE A 103 2.20 1.34 -2.89
CA ILE A 103 2.24 1.81 -1.50
C ILE A 103 3.67 1.59 -1.00
N GLY A 104 4.32 2.65 -0.55
CA GLY A 104 5.69 2.65 -0.06
C GLY A 104 5.86 1.88 1.25
N HIS A 105 6.98 2.09 1.91
CA HIS A 105 7.37 1.43 3.16
C HIS A 105 6.93 2.24 4.38
N GLY A 106 6.63 1.57 5.49
CA GLY A 106 6.27 2.24 6.74
C GLY A 106 5.00 3.10 6.66
N VAL A 107 4.11 2.83 5.72
CA VAL A 107 2.86 3.56 5.49
C VAL A 107 1.82 3.14 6.52
N TRP A 108 1.09 4.12 7.06
CA TRP A 108 -0.11 3.87 7.85
C TRP A 108 -1.35 4.22 7.06
N ILE A 109 -2.26 3.24 6.91
CA ILE A 109 -3.56 3.41 6.26
C ILE A 109 -4.64 3.10 7.28
N GLY A 110 -5.55 4.05 7.51
CA GLY A 110 -6.72 3.87 8.36
C GLY A 110 -7.74 2.91 7.76
N ASP A 111 -8.80 2.65 8.52
CA ASP A 111 -9.90 1.77 8.10
C ASP A 111 -10.70 2.36 6.93
N SER A 112 -11.24 1.48 6.08
CA SER A 112 -12.18 1.84 5.00
C SER A 112 -11.62 2.82 3.97
N VAL A 113 -10.32 2.81 3.74
CA VAL A 113 -9.67 3.64 2.70
C VAL A 113 -9.89 3.02 1.33
N ILE A 114 -10.12 3.87 0.32
CA ILE A 114 -10.19 3.49 -1.08
C ILE A 114 -9.03 4.15 -1.84
N ILE A 115 -8.26 3.36 -2.59
CA ILE A 115 -7.16 3.86 -3.42
C ILE A 115 -7.45 3.52 -4.88
N LEU A 116 -7.49 4.54 -5.74
CA LEU A 116 -7.76 4.38 -7.17
C LEU A 116 -6.50 3.99 -7.95
N GLY A 117 -6.70 3.41 -9.13
CA GLY A 117 -5.63 2.92 -9.99
C GLY A 117 -4.64 3.98 -10.42
N GLY A 118 -3.36 3.59 -10.55
CA GLY A 118 -2.25 4.46 -10.94
C GLY A 118 -1.73 5.39 -9.85
N VAL A 119 -2.27 5.30 -8.63
CA VAL A 119 -1.84 6.13 -7.49
C VAL A 119 -0.60 5.54 -6.84
N SER A 120 0.32 6.41 -6.44
CA SER A 120 1.45 6.08 -5.58
C SER A 120 1.29 6.74 -4.21
N VAL A 121 1.47 5.97 -3.14
CA VAL A 121 1.54 6.44 -1.75
C VAL A 121 2.99 6.34 -1.30
N GLY A 122 3.61 7.48 -1.00
CA GLY A 122 5.04 7.55 -0.63
C GLY A 122 5.35 6.90 0.70
N ASN A 123 6.64 6.65 0.95
CA ASN A 123 7.12 6.04 2.20
C ASN A 123 6.66 6.85 3.41
N GLY A 124 6.36 6.17 4.51
CA GLY A 124 5.99 6.82 5.76
C GLY A 124 4.74 7.69 5.73
N ALA A 125 3.98 7.71 4.63
CA ALA A 125 2.73 8.46 4.54
C ALA A 125 1.66 7.90 5.47
N VAL A 126 0.72 8.75 5.85
CA VAL A 126 -0.45 8.40 6.64
C VAL A 126 -1.71 8.73 5.85
N ILE A 127 -2.61 7.77 5.70
CA ILE A 127 -3.92 7.97 5.09
C ILE A 127 -4.99 7.81 6.17
N GLY A 128 -5.74 8.86 6.45
CA GLY A 128 -6.81 8.83 7.43
C GLY A 128 -7.95 7.91 7.02
N ALA A 129 -8.64 7.35 8.01
CA ALA A 129 -9.76 6.44 7.80
C ALA A 129 -10.86 7.06 6.90
N GLY A 130 -11.53 6.22 6.09
CA GLY A 130 -12.60 6.66 5.19
C GLY A 130 -12.15 7.49 3.99
N SER A 131 -10.85 7.71 3.80
CA SER A 131 -10.34 8.53 2.70
C SER A 131 -10.44 7.84 1.34
N VAL A 132 -10.65 8.65 0.28
CA VAL A 132 -10.62 8.21 -1.12
C VAL A 132 -9.42 8.83 -1.83
N VAL A 133 -8.38 8.05 -2.04
CA VAL A 133 -7.12 8.51 -2.64
C VAL A 133 -7.22 8.45 -4.15
N THR A 134 -7.33 9.62 -4.77
CA THR A 134 -7.51 9.80 -6.22
C THR A 134 -6.26 10.33 -6.92
N LYS A 135 -5.27 10.82 -6.16
CA LYS A 135 -3.98 11.34 -6.64
C LYS A 135 -2.86 10.80 -5.75
N SER A 136 -1.65 10.77 -6.28
CA SER A 136 -0.48 10.31 -5.53
C SER A 136 -0.22 11.17 -4.29
N ILE A 137 0.25 10.51 -3.24
CA ILE A 137 0.52 11.07 -1.91
C ILE A 137 2.03 11.05 -1.71
N LEU A 138 2.59 12.20 -1.32
CA LEU A 138 4.03 12.35 -1.13
C LEU A 138 4.52 11.60 0.13
N PRO A 139 5.82 11.24 0.18
CA PRO A 139 6.39 10.60 1.36
C PRO A 139 6.16 11.44 2.64
N TYR A 140 5.91 10.76 3.75
CA TYR A 140 5.73 11.32 5.09
C TYR A 140 4.61 12.37 5.21
N SER A 141 3.73 12.50 4.21
CA SER A 141 2.55 13.36 4.32
C SER A 141 1.40 12.65 5.03
N ILE A 142 0.54 13.43 5.66
CA ILE A 142 -0.72 12.98 6.24
C ILE A 142 -1.84 13.48 5.34
N ALA A 143 -2.57 12.54 4.73
CA ALA A 143 -3.66 12.84 3.81
C ALA A 143 -4.98 12.27 4.32
N VAL A 144 -6.06 13.05 4.20
CA VAL A 144 -7.40 12.69 4.67
C VAL A 144 -8.49 13.18 3.71
N GLY A 145 -9.64 12.57 3.77
CA GLY A 145 -10.88 13.05 3.13
C GLY A 145 -11.25 12.35 1.83
N ASN A 146 -12.32 12.80 1.24
CA ASN A 146 -12.86 12.35 -0.06
C ASN A 146 -13.17 13.55 -0.95
N PRO A 147 -12.33 13.83 -1.97
CA PRO A 147 -11.06 13.17 -2.26
C PRO A 147 -9.97 13.50 -1.24
N ALA A 148 -9.05 12.57 -0.98
CA ALA A 148 -7.97 12.74 -0.04
C ALA A 148 -7.05 13.92 -0.43
N ARG A 149 -6.69 14.74 0.57
CA ARG A 149 -5.76 15.87 0.44
C ARG A 149 -4.74 15.83 1.56
N THR A 150 -3.49 16.14 1.24
CA THR A 150 -2.45 16.35 2.25
C THR A 150 -2.82 17.53 3.13
N ILE A 151 -2.86 17.32 4.44
CA ILE A 151 -3.14 18.36 5.43
C ILE A 151 -1.88 18.83 6.14
N LYS A 152 -0.88 17.95 6.27
CA LYS A 152 0.45 18.30 6.83
C LYS A 152 1.47 17.20 6.51
N TYR A 153 2.72 17.46 6.80
CA TYR A 153 3.79 16.46 6.83
C TYR A 153 4.06 16.01 8.26
N ARG A 154 4.59 14.80 8.41
CA ARG A 154 4.98 14.24 9.72
C ARG A 154 6.20 14.95 10.30
N PHE A 155 7.11 15.37 9.42
CA PHE A 155 8.40 15.98 9.76
C PHE A 155 8.70 17.12 8.80
N ASN A 156 9.68 17.96 9.11
CA ASN A 156 10.21 18.93 8.15
C ASN A 156 10.94 18.23 6.99
N GLN A 157 11.13 18.93 5.87
CA GLN A 157 11.66 18.34 4.64
C GLN A 157 13.07 17.78 4.82
N GLU A 158 13.95 18.44 5.59
CA GLU A 158 15.32 17.94 5.80
C GLU A 158 15.35 16.63 6.55
N ILE A 159 14.51 16.43 7.56
CA ILE A 159 14.34 15.16 8.26
C ILE A 159 13.79 14.09 7.32
N ILE A 160 12.79 14.43 6.50
CA ILE A 160 12.24 13.50 5.50
C ILE A 160 13.35 13.01 4.56
N ASP A 161 14.16 13.93 4.03
CA ASP A 161 15.25 13.60 3.11
C ASP A 161 16.31 12.68 3.77
N LEU A 162 16.63 12.93 5.02
CA LEU A 162 17.54 12.09 5.80
C LEU A 162 16.97 10.68 6.03
N ILE A 163 15.68 10.57 6.37
CA ILE A 163 15.02 9.28 6.55
C ILE A 163 14.98 8.52 5.21
N GLU A 164 14.58 9.18 4.11
CA GLU A 164 14.57 8.58 2.77
C GLU A 164 15.96 8.07 2.37
N LYS A 165 17.01 8.86 2.62
CA LYS A 165 18.41 8.49 2.36
C LYS A 165 18.86 7.27 3.17
N SER A 166 18.37 7.10 4.39
CA SER A 166 18.75 5.98 5.26
C SER A 166 18.27 4.63 4.74
N LYS A 167 17.17 4.61 4.01
CA LYS A 167 16.45 3.41 3.51
C LYS A 167 16.32 2.32 4.58
N TRP A 168 16.00 2.70 5.81
CA TRP A 168 15.96 1.80 6.97
C TRP A 168 15.07 0.55 6.74
N TRP A 169 14.09 0.62 5.87
CA TRP A 169 13.22 -0.50 5.51
C TRP A 169 13.93 -1.60 4.71
N GLU A 170 15.12 -1.33 4.17
CA GLU A 170 15.98 -2.31 3.50
C GLU A 170 16.93 -3.02 4.49
N TRP A 171 17.17 -2.44 5.68
CA TRP A 171 18.06 -3.03 6.68
C TRP A 171 17.60 -4.42 7.07
N ASP A 172 18.53 -5.34 7.29
CA ASP A 172 18.21 -6.63 7.87
C ASP A 172 17.74 -6.48 9.34
N ILE A 173 17.15 -7.54 9.87
CA ILE A 173 16.60 -7.50 11.24
C ILE A 173 17.67 -7.34 12.31
N LYS A 174 18.90 -7.84 12.06
CA LYS A 174 20.02 -7.67 12.98
C LYS A 174 20.39 -6.20 13.08
N LYS A 175 20.55 -5.52 11.95
CA LYS A 175 20.83 -4.07 11.90
C LYS A 175 19.71 -3.25 12.55
N ILE A 176 18.44 -3.56 12.29
CA ILE A 176 17.30 -2.88 12.94
C ILE A 176 17.39 -3.03 14.46
N LYS A 177 17.64 -4.25 14.97
CA LYS A 177 17.76 -4.50 16.41
C LYS A 177 18.96 -3.79 17.05
N GLN A 178 20.09 -3.76 16.36
CA GLN A 178 21.30 -3.07 16.85
C GLN A 178 21.10 -1.55 16.94
N ASN A 179 20.21 -1.01 16.11
CA ASN A 179 19.92 0.43 16.04
C ASN A 179 18.51 0.75 16.58
N LYS A 180 18.04 -0.05 17.57
CA LYS A 180 16.71 0.12 18.19
C LYS A 180 16.45 1.54 18.69
N PHE A 181 17.50 2.23 19.20
CA PHE A 181 17.42 3.56 19.75
C PHE A 181 16.77 4.59 18.80
N ILE A 182 17.01 4.50 17.48
CA ILE A 182 16.44 5.44 16.52
C ILE A 182 14.94 5.21 16.29
N PHE A 183 14.46 3.98 16.53
CA PHE A 183 13.03 3.63 16.41
C PHE A 183 12.26 3.91 17.71
N ASP A 184 12.95 4.00 18.85
CA ASP A 184 12.35 4.35 20.13
C ASP A 184 12.27 5.88 20.34
N GLU A 185 12.96 6.66 19.50
CA GLU A 185 12.98 8.12 19.59
C GLU A 185 11.69 8.74 19.04
N ASN A 186 11.12 9.68 19.80
CA ASN A 186 10.01 10.49 19.32
C ASN A 186 10.53 11.66 18.48
N LEU A 187 10.27 11.58 17.17
CA LEU A 187 10.79 12.58 16.22
C LEU A 187 9.88 13.81 16.08
N GLU A 188 8.82 13.97 16.89
CA GLU A 188 7.84 15.05 16.72
C GLU A 188 8.46 16.45 16.82
N ASN A 189 9.40 16.64 17.74
CA ASN A 189 10.04 17.94 17.99
C ASN A 189 11.57 17.88 17.82
N ILE A 190 12.07 16.84 17.16
CA ILE A 190 13.53 16.68 16.98
C ILE A 190 14.07 17.74 16.01
N THR A 191 15.19 18.35 16.35
CA THR A 191 15.93 19.21 15.43
C THR A 191 16.68 18.40 14.39
N VAL A 192 17.02 19.03 13.27
CA VAL A 192 17.81 18.38 12.20
C VAL A 192 19.16 17.90 12.71
N ASP A 193 19.82 18.70 13.56
CA ASP A 193 21.15 18.36 14.07
C ASP A 193 21.10 17.19 15.08
N GLU A 194 20.10 17.15 15.95
CA GLU A 194 19.84 16.02 16.82
C GLU A 194 19.58 14.76 15.99
N PHE A 195 18.77 14.84 14.95
CA PHE A 195 18.49 13.70 14.08
C PHE A 195 19.74 13.23 13.32
N LYS A 196 20.56 14.15 12.79
CA LYS A 196 21.87 13.83 12.20
C LYS A 196 22.78 13.13 13.22
N SER A 197 22.81 13.62 14.47
CA SER A 197 23.59 12.99 15.54
C SER A 197 23.13 11.55 15.82
N LEU A 198 21.80 11.28 15.78
CA LEU A 198 21.27 9.93 15.90
C LEU A 198 21.70 9.05 14.72
N LEU A 199 21.61 9.56 13.48
CA LEU A 199 22.02 8.81 12.29
C LEU A 199 23.51 8.42 12.33
N ASN A 200 24.38 9.30 12.85
CA ASN A 200 25.83 9.04 12.97
C ASN A 200 26.16 7.92 13.98
N LYS A 201 25.24 7.56 14.88
CA LYS A 201 25.40 6.44 15.82
C LYS A 201 25.01 5.08 15.22
N ILE A 202 24.47 5.05 14.00
CA ILE A 202 24.03 3.82 13.33
C ILE A 202 25.23 2.91 13.04
N LYS A 203 25.08 1.63 13.45
CA LYS A 203 26.10 0.57 13.27
C LYS A 203 25.83 -0.24 12.00
#